data_f379da2402c5badf88431c5fc8c33990
#
_entry.id   f379da2402c5badf88431c5fc8c33990
#
_cell.length_a   1.000
_cell.length_b   1.000
_cell.length_c   1.000
_cell.angle_alpha   90.00
_cell.angle_beta   90.00
_cell.angle_gamma   90.00
#
_symmetry.space_group_name_H-M   'P 1'
#
loop_
_entity.id
_entity.type
_entity.pdbx_description
1 polymer ?
#
loop_
_entity_poly.entity_id
_entity_poly.type
_entity_poly.pdbx_seq_one_letter_code
_entity_poly.pdbx_strand_id
1 'polypeptide(L)'
;GVKTAMKKLNAAAVWNGKYGFEPIPTLEEYCRWVKDTNMVTNIEIKSGVYYYEELEEKTLALVKKYGLEKRIVFSSFLHSSITLLRKLAPEIPCGALVEYDDLGNPGYYCEKFDFQYYHPGVKALTEEMVKSCREHGIPLNVWTINDMGALEQMYEWGVEGVISNYPGVCKGWIDSKK
;
A
#
# COMPACT_ATOMS: atom_id res chain seq x y z
N GLY A 1 -13.63 10.27 -11.50
CA GLY A 1 -12.82 10.34 -10.30
C GLY A 1 -13.62 10.60 -9.03
N VAL A 2 -13.44 11.72 -8.39
CA VAL A 2 -14.07 12.05 -7.08
C VAL A 2 -15.60 11.94 -7.12
N LYS A 3 -16.25 12.45 -8.19
CA LYS A 3 -17.71 12.33 -8.35
C LYS A 3 -18.21 10.89 -8.42
N THR A 4 -17.43 9.99 -9.02
CA THR A 4 -17.79 8.57 -9.14
C THR A 4 -17.61 7.85 -7.80
N ALA A 5 -16.54 8.15 -7.07
CA ALA A 5 -16.32 7.62 -5.72
C ALA A 5 -17.39 8.09 -4.74
N MET A 6 -17.74 9.38 -4.75
CA MET A 6 -18.83 9.94 -3.93
C MET A 6 -20.19 9.30 -4.25
N LYS A 7 -20.47 9.03 -5.54
CA LYS A 7 -21.71 8.34 -5.95
C LYS A 7 -21.74 6.89 -5.49
N LYS A 8 -20.62 6.17 -5.53
CA LYS A 8 -20.53 4.78 -5.05
C LYS A 8 -20.65 4.67 -3.53
N LEU A 9 -20.07 5.61 -2.81
CA LEU A 9 -20.10 5.66 -1.34
C LEU A 9 -21.39 6.30 -0.79
N ASN A 10 -22.30 6.76 -1.67
CA ASN A 10 -23.46 7.53 -1.29
C ASN A 10 -23.11 8.66 -0.28
N ALA A 11 -21.99 9.33 -0.52
CA ALA A 11 -21.47 10.37 0.37
C ALA A 11 -22.49 11.50 0.61
N ALA A 12 -23.38 11.77 -0.37
CA ALA A 12 -24.46 12.71 -0.21
C ALA A 12 -25.48 12.29 0.87
N ALA A 13 -25.70 10.98 1.07
CA ALA A 13 -26.59 10.47 2.12
C ALA A 13 -25.92 10.50 3.51
N VAL A 14 -24.59 10.49 3.57
CA VAL A 14 -23.83 10.63 4.82
C VAL A 14 -23.65 12.11 5.19
N TRP A 15 -23.66 13.00 4.20
CA TRP A 15 -23.62 14.44 4.42
C TRP A 15 -24.97 14.96 4.90
N ASN A 16 -25.10 15.07 6.20
CA ASN A 16 -26.31 15.55 6.88
C ASN A 16 -26.11 16.90 7.60
N GLY A 17 -25.08 17.66 7.22
CA GLY A 17 -24.70 18.92 7.88
C GLY A 17 -24.02 18.74 9.24
N LYS A 18 -23.77 17.49 9.67
CA LYS A 18 -23.14 17.18 10.96
C LYS A 18 -21.65 17.53 10.99
N TYR A 19 -20.99 17.53 9.82
CA TYR A 19 -19.58 17.79 9.69
C TYR A 19 -19.34 19.17 9.06
N GLY A 20 -18.37 19.92 9.61
CA GLY A 20 -17.90 21.19 9.06
C GLY A 20 -17.01 20.98 7.82
N PHE A 21 -16.37 22.05 7.36
CA PHE A 21 -15.36 21.97 6.33
C PHE A 21 -14.10 21.29 6.90
N GLU A 22 -13.69 20.21 6.26
CA GLU A 22 -12.46 19.49 6.57
C GLU A 22 -11.55 19.54 5.33
N PRO A 23 -10.35 20.18 5.40
CA PRO A 23 -9.39 20.16 4.32
C PRO A 23 -8.77 18.77 4.18
N ILE A 24 -8.28 18.45 2.98
CA ILE A 24 -7.45 17.26 2.79
C ILE A 24 -6.14 17.49 3.55
N PRO A 25 -5.76 16.60 4.49
CA PRO A 25 -4.52 16.77 5.24
C PRO A 25 -3.31 16.66 4.32
N THR A 26 -2.30 17.46 4.59
CA THR A 26 -1.00 17.37 3.93
C THR A 26 -0.20 16.16 4.46
N LEU A 27 0.77 15.69 3.68
CA LEU A 27 1.68 14.64 4.14
C LEU A 27 2.46 15.08 5.41
N GLU A 28 2.78 16.36 5.54
CA GLU A 28 3.46 16.87 6.72
C GLU A 28 2.59 16.79 7.98
N GLU A 29 1.31 17.14 7.88
CA GLU A 29 0.35 17.00 8.98
C GLU A 29 0.19 15.53 9.37
N TYR A 30 0.12 14.63 8.40
CA TYR A 30 0.09 13.19 8.64
C TYR A 30 1.37 12.72 9.35
N CYS A 31 2.55 13.08 8.88
CA CYS A 31 3.82 12.71 9.51
C CYS A 31 3.91 13.20 10.96
N ARG A 32 3.44 14.42 11.23
CA ARG A 32 3.39 14.99 12.58
C ARG A 32 2.49 14.18 13.51
N TRP A 33 1.36 13.72 13.00
CA TRP A 33 0.42 12.90 13.78
C TRP A 33 0.96 11.48 13.99
N VAL A 34 1.43 10.81 12.91
CA VAL A 34 1.78 9.39 12.98
C VAL A 34 3.05 9.12 13.76
N LYS A 35 3.96 10.12 13.88
CA LYS A 35 5.23 9.96 14.63
C LYS A 35 5.03 9.51 16.08
N ASP A 36 3.94 9.94 16.71
CA ASP A 36 3.61 9.65 18.10
C ASP A 36 2.77 8.36 18.27
N THR A 37 2.68 7.54 17.23
CA THR A 37 2.01 6.24 17.20
C THR A 37 3.00 5.11 16.94
N ASN A 38 2.54 3.85 17.05
CA ASN A 38 3.31 2.65 16.66
C ASN A 38 2.94 2.14 15.25
N MET A 39 2.26 2.95 14.46
CA MET A 39 1.80 2.53 13.13
C MET A 39 2.96 2.44 12.14
N VAL A 40 2.94 1.42 11.31
CA VAL A 40 3.72 1.36 10.06
C VAL A 40 2.86 1.93 8.95
N THR A 41 3.42 2.81 8.16
CA THR A 41 2.71 3.50 7.07
C THR A 41 3.21 3.06 5.72
N ASN A 42 2.31 2.62 4.85
CA ASN A 42 2.59 2.47 3.43
C ASN A 42 2.26 3.80 2.72
N ILE A 43 3.27 4.48 2.19
CA ILE A 43 3.12 5.72 1.41
C ILE A 43 3.14 5.36 -0.07
N GLU A 44 1.99 5.47 -0.73
CA GLU A 44 1.90 5.28 -2.17
C GLU A 44 2.26 6.57 -2.91
N ILE A 45 3.28 6.49 -3.77
CA ILE A 45 3.68 7.57 -4.68
C ILE A 45 2.84 7.50 -5.95
N LYS A 46 1.97 8.49 -6.17
CA LYS A 46 1.05 8.56 -7.31
C LYS A 46 1.56 9.52 -8.38
N SER A 47 2.51 9.08 -9.17
CA SER A 47 3.14 9.85 -10.26
C SER A 47 2.86 9.29 -11.67
N GLY A 48 2.03 8.23 -11.79
CA GLY A 48 1.82 7.52 -13.06
C GLY A 48 0.98 8.27 -14.10
N VAL A 49 0.09 9.19 -13.69
CA VAL A 49 -0.77 9.97 -14.60
C VAL A 49 -0.22 11.38 -14.81
N TYR A 50 0.23 12.02 -13.74
CA TYR A 50 0.91 13.31 -13.77
C TYR A 50 2.26 13.15 -13.09
N TYR A 51 3.31 13.57 -13.76
CA TYR A 51 4.63 13.64 -13.16
C TYR A 51 4.75 14.90 -12.33
N TYR A 52 5.04 14.74 -11.04
CA TYR A 52 5.28 15.85 -10.13
C TYR A 52 6.78 15.92 -9.84
N GLU A 53 7.39 17.01 -10.22
CA GLU A 53 8.83 17.23 -10.02
C GLU A 53 9.21 17.15 -8.55
N GLU A 54 10.25 16.38 -8.24
CA GLU A 54 10.79 16.15 -6.90
C GLU A 54 9.80 15.55 -5.89
N LEU A 55 8.76 14.83 -6.35
CA LEU A 55 7.75 14.24 -5.44
C LEU A 55 8.39 13.23 -4.48
N GLU A 56 9.25 12.38 -5.00
CA GLU A 56 9.95 11.34 -4.23
C GLU A 56 10.88 11.95 -3.19
N GLU A 57 11.69 12.94 -3.59
CA GLU A 57 12.64 13.65 -2.72
C GLU A 57 11.92 14.44 -1.64
N LYS A 58 10.86 15.16 -1.98
CA LYS A 58 10.04 15.92 -1.01
C LYS A 58 9.35 15.01 -0.01
N THR A 59 8.82 13.88 -0.49
CA THR A 59 8.22 12.86 0.37
C THR A 59 9.26 12.28 1.34
N LEU A 60 10.41 11.89 0.83
CA LEU A 60 11.51 11.36 1.63
C LEU A 60 12.01 12.37 2.66
N ALA A 61 12.12 13.65 2.27
CA ALA A 61 12.54 14.72 3.18
C ALA A 61 11.59 14.86 4.38
N LEU A 62 10.27 14.74 4.17
CA LEU A 62 9.30 14.74 5.27
C LEU A 62 9.42 13.50 6.16
N VAL A 63 9.58 12.31 5.58
CA VAL A 63 9.81 11.08 6.33
C VAL A 63 11.03 11.21 7.24
N LYS A 64 12.16 11.69 6.72
CA LYS A 64 13.39 11.93 7.48
C LYS A 64 13.23 13.03 8.53
N LYS A 65 12.57 14.14 8.19
CA LYS A 65 12.29 15.25 9.13
C LYS A 65 11.57 14.79 10.41
N TYR A 66 10.69 13.79 10.28
CA TYR A 66 9.91 13.28 11.41
C TYR A 66 10.44 11.97 12.00
N GLY A 67 11.59 11.46 11.53
CA GLY A 67 12.24 10.25 12.05
C GLY A 67 11.42 8.98 11.84
N LEU A 68 10.77 8.87 10.67
CA LEU A 68 9.81 7.81 10.35
C LEU A 68 10.40 6.66 9.52
N GLU A 69 11.70 6.71 9.17
CA GLU A 69 12.35 5.81 8.21
C GLU A 69 12.13 4.33 8.52
N LYS A 70 12.13 3.96 9.81
CA LYS A 70 11.94 2.57 10.28
C LYS A 70 10.49 2.10 10.27
N ARG A 71 9.55 2.98 9.94
CA ARG A 71 8.10 2.72 10.01
C ARG A 71 7.37 3.08 8.73
N ILE A 72 8.11 3.25 7.63
CA ILE A 72 7.56 3.53 6.31
C ILE A 72 7.88 2.39 5.36
N VAL A 73 6.93 2.10 4.48
CA VAL A 73 7.10 1.37 3.23
C VAL A 73 6.67 2.31 2.12
N PHE A 74 7.48 2.51 1.11
CA PHE A 74 7.05 3.22 -0.09
C PHE A 74 6.45 2.24 -1.10
N SER A 75 5.43 2.67 -1.82
CA SER A 75 4.88 1.87 -2.91
C SER A 75 4.47 2.76 -4.10
N SER A 76 4.45 2.19 -5.29
CA SER A 76 3.97 2.88 -6.49
C SER A 76 3.62 1.88 -7.59
N PHE A 77 2.65 2.23 -8.43
CA PHE A 77 2.43 1.61 -9.75
C PHE A 77 3.49 2.05 -10.77
N LEU A 78 4.11 3.22 -10.58
CA LEU A 78 5.26 3.65 -11.38
C LEU A 78 6.54 3.16 -10.71
N HIS A 79 7.04 2.00 -11.14
CA HIS A 79 8.18 1.36 -10.50
C HIS A 79 9.49 2.17 -10.60
N SER A 80 9.61 3.11 -11.55
CA SER A 80 10.72 4.06 -11.59
C SER A 80 10.76 4.97 -10.35
N SER A 81 9.60 5.36 -9.78
CA SER A 81 9.55 6.15 -8.54
C SER A 81 10.14 5.38 -7.35
N ILE A 82 9.73 4.12 -7.17
CA ILE A 82 10.29 3.30 -6.07
C ILE A 82 11.74 2.89 -6.33
N THR A 83 12.16 2.75 -7.59
CA THR A 83 13.58 2.56 -7.94
C THR A 83 14.42 3.78 -7.57
N LEU A 84 13.89 5.00 -7.77
CA LEU A 84 14.54 6.22 -7.34
C LEU A 84 14.64 6.28 -5.81
N LEU A 85 13.55 5.98 -5.10
CA LEU A 85 13.54 5.94 -3.63
C LEU A 85 14.52 4.90 -3.07
N ARG A 86 14.65 3.72 -3.69
CA ARG A 86 15.67 2.72 -3.31
C ARG A 86 17.09 3.26 -3.43
N LYS A 87 17.37 4.13 -4.42
CA LYS A 87 18.68 4.78 -4.57
C LYS A 87 18.91 5.88 -3.54
N LEU A 88 17.88 6.65 -3.19
CA LEU A 88 17.95 7.79 -2.27
C LEU A 88 17.95 7.36 -0.79
N ALA A 89 17.29 6.27 -0.46
CA ALA A 89 17.10 5.76 0.89
C ALA A 89 17.00 4.22 0.88
N PRO A 90 18.11 3.51 0.67
CA PRO A 90 18.13 2.05 0.60
C PRO A 90 17.68 1.36 1.91
N GLU A 91 17.66 2.08 3.01
CA GLU A 91 17.17 1.60 4.31
C GLU A 91 15.64 1.54 4.42
N ILE A 92 14.89 2.25 3.53
CA ILE A 92 13.43 2.26 3.57
C ILE A 92 12.91 1.26 2.52
N PRO A 93 12.13 0.26 2.93
CA PRO A 93 11.63 -0.75 2.02
C PRO A 93 10.62 -0.18 1.02
N CYS A 94 10.61 -0.77 -0.19
CA CYS A 94 9.70 -0.43 -1.26
C CYS A 94 8.86 -1.64 -1.70
N GLY A 95 7.60 -1.39 -2.07
CA GLY A 95 6.67 -2.38 -2.59
C GLY A 95 6.20 -2.05 -4.01
N ALA A 96 6.30 -3.02 -4.90
CA ALA A 96 5.82 -2.89 -6.28
C ALA A 96 4.30 -3.09 -6.34
N LEU A 97 3.54 -2.04 -6.67
CA LEU A 97 2.11 -2.12 -6.92
C LEU A 97 1.84 -2.60 -8.35
N VAL A 98 0.97 -3.59 -8.49
CA VAL A 98 0.56 -4.15 -9.78
C VAL A 98 -0.94 -4.42 -9.76
N GLU A 99 -1.68 -3.90 -10.76
CA GLU A 99 -3.14 -4.06 -10.85
C GLU A 99 -3.56 -5.29 -11.65
N TYR A 100 -2.80 -5.60 -12.72
CA TYR A 100 -3.11 -6.68 -13.66
C TYR A 100 -2.01 -7.74 -13.67
N ASP A 101 -2.32 -8.88 -14.28
CA ASP A 101 -1.42 -10.04 -14.38
C ASP A 101 -0.32 -9.83 -15.44
N ASP A 102 0.51 -8.83 -15.24
CA ASP A 102 1.59 -8.47 -16.17
C ASP A 102 2.95 -9.07 -15.77
N LEU A 103 3.04 -9.73 -14.60
CA LEU A 103 4.27 -10.31 -14.07
C LEU A 103 4.09 -11.78 -13.71
N GLY A 104 4.48 -12.68 -14.61
CA GLY A 104 4.38 -14.13 -14.38
C GLY A 104 5.30 -14.68 -13.27
N ASN A 105 6.34 -13.93 -12.87
CA ASN A 105 7.31 -14.31 -11.83
C ASN A 105 7.65 -13.12 -10.91
N PRO A 106 6.68 -12.63 -10.11
CA PRO A 106 6.83 -11.42 -9.31
C PRO A 106 7.95 -11.51 -8.26
N GLY A 107 8.22 -12.69 -7.71
CA GLY A 107 9.30 -12.89 -6.76
C GLY A 107 10.66 -12.56 -7.37
N TYR A 108 10.98 -13.15 -8.53
CA TYR A 108 12.21 -12.83 -9.27
C TYR A 108 12.28 -11.36 -9.65
N TYR A 109 11.17 -10.77 -10.11
CA TYR A 109 11.11 -9.36 -10.46
C TYR A 109 11.47 -8.46 -9.27
N CYS A 110 10.84 -8.67 -8.12
CA CYS A 110 11.10 -7.87 -6.92
C CYS A 110 12.55 -8.05 -6.43
N GLU A 111 13.07 -9.26 -6.40
CA GLU A 111 14.48 -9.53 -6.06
C GLU A 111 15.44 -8.80 -7.02
N LYS A 112 15.18 -8.88 -8.33
CA LYS A 112 16.02 -8.27 -9.37
C LYS A 112 16.12 -6.76 -9.26
N PHE A 113 15.05 -6.10 -8.87
CA PHE A 113 14.97 -4.65 -8.73
C PHE A 113 15.10 -4.16 -7.29
N ASP A 114 15.42 -5.05 -6.36
CA ASP A 114 15.59 -4.75 -4.93
C ASP A 114 14.33 -4.13 -4.31
N PHE A 115 13.14 -4.66 -4.66
CA PHE A 115 11.87 -4.33 -3.99
C PHE A 115 11.59 -5.35 -2.90
N GLN A 116 11.31 -4.87 -1.69
CA GLN A 116 11.15 -5.71 -0.51
C GLN A 116 9.74 -6.26 -0.35
N TYR A 117 8.78 -5.74 -1.10
CA TYR A 117 7.37 -6.16 -1.07
C TYR A 117 6.79 -6.23 -2.47
N TYR A 118 5.81 -7.11 -2.64
CA TYR A 118 4.94 -7.16 -3.81
C TYR A 118 3.51 -6.83 -3.40
N HIS A 119 2.89 -5.83 -4.05
CA HIS A 119 1.55 -5.35 -3.72
C HIS A 119 0.58 -5.58 -4.89
N PRO A 120 0.10 -6.81 -5.12
CA PRO A 120 -0.80 -7.13 -6.23
C PRO A 120 -2.25 -6.81 -5.93
N GLY A 121 -3.02 -6.51 -6.98
CA GLY A 121 -4.47 -6.56 -6.96
C GLY A 121 -4.96 -8.00 -6.78
N VAL A 122 -5.94 -8.24 -5.90
CA VAL A 122 -6.44 -9.59 -5.59
C VAL A 122 -6.95 -10.36 -6.82
N LYS A 123 -7.47 -9.66 -7.82
CA LYS A 123 -8.02 -10.28 -9.04
C LYS A 123 -6.94 -10.81 -9.99
N ALA A 124 -5.73 -10.27 -9.89
CA ALA A 124 -4.59 -10.67 -10.72
C ALA A 124 -3.71 -11.71 -10.04
N LEU A 125 -3.90 -11.96 -8.74
CA LEU A 125 -3.04 -12.85 -7.96
C LEU A 125 -3.42 -14.31 -8.16
N THR A 126 -2.41 -15.14 -8.45
CA THR A 126 -2.52 -16.60 -8.49
C THR A 126 -1.68 -17.24 -7.37
N GLU A 127 -1.97 -18.50 -7.06
CA GLU A 127 -1.19 -19.26 -6.06
C GLU A 127 0.27 -19.43 -6.49
N GLU A 128 0.52 -19.58 -7.81
CA GLU A 128 1.86 -19.66 -8.37
C GLU A 128 2.66 -18.38 -8.14
N MET A 129 2.02 -17.21 -8.25
CA MET A 129 2.66 -15.93 -7.95
C MET A 129 3.00 -15.81 -6.45
N VAL A 130 2.12 -16.24 -5.56
CA VAL A 130 2.40 -16.30 -4.11
C VAL A 130 3.59 -17.22 -3.84
N LYS A 131 3.64 -18.38 -4.47
CA LYS A 131 4.75 -19.32 -4.37
C LYS A 131 6.05 -18.70 -4.88
N SER A 132 6.02 -18.06 -6.05
CA SER A 132 7.17 -17.33 -6.61
C SER A 132 7.70 -16.28 -5.62
N CYS A 133 6.84 -15.46 -5.04
CA CYS A 133 7.25 -14.47 -4.06
C CYS A 133 7.88 -15.12 -2.82
N ARG A 134 7.28 -16.20 -2.30
CA ARG A 134 7.81 -16.94 -1.15
C ARG A 134 9.19 -17.54 -1.42
N GLU A 135 9.41 -18.13 -2.58
CA GLU A 135 10.71 -18.71 -2.99
C GLU A 135 11.83 -17.66 -3.03
N HIS A 136 11.48 -16.41 -3.31
CA HIS A 136 12.41 -15.27 -3.34
C HIS A 136 12.39 -14.43 -2.04
N GLY A 137 11.64 -14.84 -1.01
CA GLY A 137 11.57 -14.11 0.26
C GLY A 137 10.89 -12.75 0.16
N ILE A 138 9.96 -12.57 -0.79
CA ILE A 138 9.23 -11.33 -1.03
C ILE A 138 7.82 -11.43 -0.40
N PRO A 139 7.56 -10.78 0.73
CA PRO A 139 6.22 -10.73 1.32
C PRO A 139 5.23 -9.94 0.46
N LEU A 140 3.95 -10.34 0.54
CA LEU A 140 2.86 -9.74 -0.21
C LEU A 140 1.96 -8.88 0.68
N ASN A 141 1.50 -7.74 0.12
CA ASN A 141 0.39 -6.94 0.66
C ASN A 141 -0.70 -6.84 -0.40
N VAL A 142 -1.69 -7.73 -0.33
CA VAL A 142 -2.72 -7.90 -1.38
C VAL A 142 -3.86 -6.90 -1.21
N TRP A 143 -4.24 -6.19 -2.27
CA TRP A 143 -5.33 -5.21 -2.31
C TRP A 143 -6.36 -5.53 -3.39
N THR A 144 -7.62 -5.14 -3.27
CA THR A 144 -8.26 -4.68 -2.06
C THR A 144 -9.16 -5.78 -1.54
N ILE A 145 -8.89 -6.29 -0.35
CA ILE A 145 -9.63 -7.40 0.26
C ILE A 145 -10.81 -6.83 1.06
N ASN A 146 -12.01 -6.92 0.50
CA ASN A 146 -13.23 -6.37 1.10
C ASN A 146 -14.32 -7.41 1.36
N ASP A 147 -14.05 -8.69 1.10
CA ASP A 147 -14.96 -9.79 1.38
C ASP A 147 -14.24 -10.93 2.12
N MET A 148 -15.03 -11.75 2.82
CA MET A 148 -14.48 -12.79 3.68
C MET A 148 -13.88 -13.94 2.89
N GLY A 149 -14.45 -14.29 1.72
CA GLY A 149 -13.92 -15.39 0.91
C GLY A 149 -12.52 -15.08 0.38
N ALA A 150 -12.31 -13.84 -0.10
CA ALA A 150 -10.97 -13.40 -0.50
C ALA A 150 -10.01 -13.36 0.70
N LEU A 151 -10.45 -12.95 1.89
CA LEU A 151 -9.62 -12.95 3.09
C LEU A 151 -9.21 -14.37 3.49
N GLU A 152 -10.14 -15.32 3.49
CA GLU A 152 -9.87 -16.73 3.77
C GLU A 152 -8.88 -17.32 2.77
N GLN A 153 -9.06 -17.07 1.48
CA GLN A 153 -8.15 -17.52 0.44
C GLN A 153 -6.72 -16.97 0.63
N MET A 154 -6.57 -15.67 0.94
CA MET A 154 -5.25 -15.08 1.21
C MET A 154 -4.59 -15.71 2.44
N TYR A 155 -5.36 -16.01 3.47
CA TYR A 155 -4.87 -16.68 4.66
C TYR A 155 -4.42 -18.13 4.35
N GLU A 156 -5.20 -18.90 3.58
CA GLU A 156 -4.86 -20.27 3.14
C GLU A 156 -3.59 -20.28 2.27
N TRP A 157 -3.43 -19.30 1.40
CA TRP A 157 -2.22 -19.15 0.59
C TRP A 157 -1.00 -18.64 1.39
N GLY A 158 -1.21 -18.26 2.65
CA GLY A 158 -0.14 -17.78 3.54
C GLY A 158 0.40 -16.41 3.16
N VAL A 159 -0.47 -15.54 2.64
CA VAL A 159 -0.15 -14.13 2.35
C VAL A 159 0.08 -13.37 3.65
N GLU A 160 1.14 -12.57 3.72
CA GLU A 160 1.58 -11.90 4.95
C GLU A 160 0.76 -10.67 5.29
N GLY A 161 0.22 -9.97 4.29
CA GLY A 161 -0.53 -8.74 4.50
C GLY A 161 -1.69 -8.54 3.53
N VAL A 162 -2.74 -7.90 4.02
CA VAL A 162 -3.88 -7.49 3.20
C VAL A 162 -4.19 -6.02 3.39
N ILE A 163 -4.56 -5.35 2.30
CA ILE A 163 -5.04 -3.96 2.29
C ILE A 163 -6.55 -4.00 2.09
N SER A 164 -7.29 -3.42 3.02
CA SER A 164 -8.76 -3.48 3.08
C SER A 164 -9.37 -2.15 3.48
N ASN A 165 -10.61 -1.90 3.02
CA ASN A 165 -11.46 -0.82 3.54
C ASN A 165 -12.07 -1.17 4.91
N TYR A 166 -11.93 -2.44 5.35
CA TYR A 166 -12.49 -2.94 6.61
C TYR A 166 -11.40 -3.57 7.50
N PRO A 167 -10.30 -2.86 7.84
CA PRO A 167 -9.15 -3.45 8.53
C PRO A 167 -9.51 -4.03 9.90
N GLY A 168 -10.47 -3.45 10.60
CA GLY A 168 -10.97 -3.98 11.88
C GLY A 168 -11.64 -5.35 11.76
N VAL A 169 -12.39 -5.58 10.66
CA VAL A 169 -13.02 -6.87 10.37
C VAL A 169 -11.95 -7.91 10.04
N CYS A 170 -11.02 -7.55 9.15
CA CYS A 170 -9.91 -8.46 8.79
C CYS A 170 -9.10 -8.86 10.03
N LYS A 171 -8.74 -7.89 10.87
CA LYS A 171 -7.99 -8.14 12.10
C LYS A 171 -8.75 -9.06 13.07
N GLY A 172 -10.03 -8.78 13.33
CA GLY A 172 -10.85 -9.60 14.21
C GLY A 172 -10.95 -11.05 13.75
N TRP A 173 -11.10 -11.27 12.44
CA TRP A 173 -11.13 -12.60 11.87
C TRP A 173 -9.77 -13.32 11.99
N ILE A 174 -8.66 -12.66 11.64
CA ILE A 174 -7.31 -13.23 11.75
C ILE A 174 -6.99 -13.58 13.21
N ASP A 175 -7.34 -12.73 14.17
CA ASP A 175 -7.11 -12.98 15.58
C ASP A 175 -7.92 -14.19 16.10
N SER A 176 -9.06 -14.51 15.49
CA SER A 176 -9.86 -15.70 15.81
C SER A 176 -9.28 -17.02 15.29
N LYS A 177 -8.25 -16.96 14.41
CA LYS A 177 -7.58 -18.15 13.86
C LYS A 177 -6.28 -18.51 14.61
N LYS A 178 -5.86 -17.68 15.56
CA LYS A 178 -4.72 -17.91 16.45
C LYS A 178 -5.12 -18.70 17.67
#